data_acc7ba69b655afca4cfcdc8347cbc659
#
_entry.id   acc7ba69b655afca4cfcdc8347cbc659
#
_cell.length_a   1.000
_cell.length_b   1.000
_cell.length_c   1.000
_cell.angle_alpha   90.00
_cell.angle_beta   90.00
_cell.angle_gamma   90.00
#
_symmetry.space_group_name_H-M   'P 1'
#
loop_
_entity.id
_entity.type
_entity.pdbx_description
1 polymer ?
#
loop_
_entity_poly.entity_id
_entity_poly.type
_entity_poly.pdbx_seq_one_letter_code
_entity_poly.pdbx_strand_id
1 'polypeptide(L)' 'MDYHDACEAIVSRQEARLELEAHGAPFHEFTQERGDKQEYYGYEILNFLGY' A
#
# COMPACT_ATOMS: atom_id res chain seq x y z
N MET A 1 -11.34 -4.07 -11.94
CA MET A 1 -10.07 -3.34 -11.97
C MET A 1 -8.93 -4.35 -12.11
N ASP A 2 -8.07 -4.16 -13.07
CA ASP A 2 -6.96 -5.08 -13.24
C ASP A 2 -5.73 -4.58 -12.46
N TYR A 3 -4.66 -5.38 -12.50
CA TYR A 3 -3.43 -5.07 -11.76
C TYR A 3 -2.85 -3.72 -12.16
N HIS A 4 -2.88 -3.43 -13.47
CA HIS A 4 -2.29 -2.21 -13.99
C HIS A 4 -3.00 -0.96 -13.44
N ASP A 5 -4.33 -0.99 -13.40
CA ASP A 5 -5.10 0.12 -12.85
C ASP A 5 -4.80 0.30 -11.35
N ALA A 6 -4.68 -0.80 -10.62
CA ALA A 6 -4.38 -0.75 -9.20
C ALA A 6 -2.99 -0.15 -8.95
N CYS A 7 -2.03 -0.45 -9.81
CA CYS A 7 -0.68 0.08 -9.66
C CYS A 7 -0.61 1.59 -9.83
N GLU A 8 -1.46 2.16 -10.68
CA GLU A 8 -1.45 3.60 -10.94
C GLU A 8 -2.30 4.39 -9.95
N ALA A 9 -3.15 3.72 -9.19
CA ALA A 9 -4.02 4.39 -8.23
C ALA A 9 -3.21 5.00 -7.10
N ILE A 10 -3.66 6.17 -6.63
CA ILE A 10 -3.09 6.81 -5.46
C ILE A 10 -4.06 6.62 -4.32
N VAL A 11 -3.57 6.11 -3.20
CA VAL A 11 -4.40 5.87 -2.02
C VAL A 11 -3.90 6.71 -0.86
N SER A 12 -4.81 7.07 0.04
CA SER A 12 -4.44 7.82 1.23
C SER A 12 -3.69 6.91 2.20
N ARG A 13 -2.98 7.55 3.14
CA ARG A 13 -2.29 6.82 4.20
C ARG A 13 -3.25 5.89 4.95
N GLN A 14 -4.43 6.37 5.28
CA GLN A 14 -5.40 5.57 6.00
C GLN A 14 -5.88 4.38 5.17
N GLU A 15 -6.14 4.61 3.89
CA GLU A 15 -6.55 3.52 3.00
C GLU A 15 -5.45 2.48 2.87
N ALA A 16 -4.19 2.92 2.75
CA ALA A 16 -3.06 2.02 2.67
C ALA A 16 -2.96 1.16 3.94
N ARG A 17 -3.12 1.80 5.09
CA ARG A 17 -3.06 1.08 6.37
C ARG A 17 -4.16 0.04 6.46
N LEU A 18 -5.39 0.41 6.13
CA LEU A 18 -6.51 -0.51 6.19
C LEU A 18 -6.32 -1.70 5.25
N GLU A 19 -5.82 -1.43 4.06
CA GLU A 19 -5.57 -2.49 3.08
C GLU A 19 -4.50 -3.46 3.58
N LEU A 20 -3.40 -2.94 4.08
CA LEU A 20 -2.32 -3.78 4.59
C LEU A 20 -2.78 -4.60 5.79
N GLU A 21 -3.51 -3.99 6.71
CA GLU A 21 -4.02 -4.69 7.88
C GLU A 21 -5.01 -5.78 7.49
N ALA A 22 -5.83 -5.54 6.47
CA ALA A 22 -6.77 -6.54 5.99
C ALA A 22 -6.06 -7.77 5.45
N HIS A 23 -4.83 -7.61 4.96
CA HIS A 23 -4.00 -8.71 4.47
C HIS A 23 -3.05 -9.25 5.53
N GLY A 24 -3.17 -8.78 6.75
CA GLY A 24 -2.31 -9.24 7.84
C GLY A 24 -0.88 -8.69 7.78
N ALA A 25 -0.66 -7.64 7.01
CA ALA A 25 0.66 -7.04 6.88
C ALA A 25 0.81 -5.85 7.84
N PRO A 26 1.96 -5.73 8.54
CA PRO A 26 2.13 -4.65 9.50
C PRO A 26 2.42 -3.32 8.79
N PHE A 27 1.57 -2.34 9.02
CA PHE A 27 1.74 -1.03 8.43
C PHE A 27 3.04 -0.37 8.85
N HIS A 28 3.47 -0.61 10.08
CA HIS A 28 4.72 -0.05 10.60
C HIS A 28 5.92 -0.44 9.74
N GLU A 29 6.01 -1.71 9.35
CA GLU A 29 7.10 -2.17 8.49
C GLU A 29 7.00 -1.57 7.09
N PHE A 30 5.77 -1.39 6.60
CA PHE A 30 5.56 -0.76 5.31
C PHE A 30 6.10 0.67 5.31
N THR A 31 5.80 1.44 6.36
CA THR A 31 6.28 2.83 6.43
C THR A 31 7.78 2.92 6.61
N GLN A 32 8.39 1.93 7.26
CA GLN A 32 9.85 1.90 7.37
C GLN A 32 10.50 1.66 6.01
N GLU A 33 9.87 0.87 5.17
CA GLU A 33 10.41 0.55 3.86
C GLU A 33 10.09 1.64 2.83
N ARG A 34 8.88 2.17 2.84
CA ARG A 34 8.41 3.13 1.83
C ARG A 34 8.40 4.58 2.30
N GLY A 35 8.61 4.81 3.59
CA GLY A 35 8.56 6.14 4.16
C GLY A 35 7.19 6.47 4.71
N ASP A 36 7.15 7.42 5.63
CA ASP A 36 5.92 7.86 6.29
C ASP A 36 5.32 9.01 5.49
N LYS A 37 4.44 8.67 4.56
CA LYS A 37 3.85 9.63 3.63
C LYS A 37 2.34 9.72 3.83
N GLN A 38 1.74 10.80 3.32
CA GLN A 38 0.30 10.99 3.39
C GLN A 38 -0.45 10.21 2.30
N GLU A 39 0.26 9.88 1.23
CA GLU A 39 -0.32 9.15 0.10
C GLU A 39 0.70 8.14 -0.42
N TYR A 40 0.18 7.05 -0.99
CA TYR A 40 1.00 6.00 -1.57
C TYR A 40 0.44 5.59 -2.91
N TYR A 41 1.30 5.08 -3.78
CA TYR A 41 0.83 4.47 -5.02
C TYR A 41 0.38 3.04 -4.74
N GLY A 42 -0.61 2.58 -5.50
CA GLY A 42 -1.09 1.22 -5.35
C GLY A 42 0.01 0.18 -5.52
N TYR A 43 0.96 0.43 -6.42
CA TYR A 43 2.05 -0.53 -6.65
C TYR A 43 2.92 -0.71 -5.41
N GLU A 44 3.05 0.32 -4.59
CA GLU A 44 3.86 0.21 -3.36
C GLU A 44 3.23 -0.81 -2.41
N ILE A 45 1.91 -0.77 -2.30
CA ILE A 45 1.18 -1.71 -1.44
C ILE A 45 1.24 -3.12 -2.02
N LEU A 46 1.01 -3.24 -3.32
CA LEU A 46 1.03 -4.55 -3.99
C LEU A 46 2.39 -5.20 -3.90
N ASN A 47 3.45 -4.42 -4.12
CA ASN A 47 4.82 -4.95 -4.00
C ASN A 47 5.13 -5.42 -2.59
N PHE A 48 4.69 -4.65 -1.59
CA PHE A 48 4.92 -5.03 -0.21
C PHE A 48 4.19 -6.33 0.13
N LEU A 49 3.01 -6.53 -0.42
CA LEU A 49 2.21 -7.74 -0.20
C LEU A 49 2.69 -8.94 -1.02
N GLY A 50 3.59 -8.72 -1.98
CA GLY A 50 4.17 -9.81 -2.76
C GLY A 50 3.46 -10.10 -4.08
N TYR A 51 2.69 -9.16 -4.57
CA TYR A 51 2.04 -9.33 -5.89
C TYR A 51 2.96 -8.94 -7.03
#